data_e931b8b831d6f7060526aeea82ab2a37
#
_entry.id   e931b8b831d6f7060526aeea82ab2a37
#
_cell.length_a   1.000
_cell.length_b   1.000
_cell.length_c   1.000
_cell.angle_alpha   90.00
_cell.angle_beta   90.00
_cell.angle_gamma   90.00
#
_symmetry.space_group_name_H-M   'P 1'
#
loop_
_entity.id
_entity.type
_entity.pdbx_description
1 polymer ?
#
loop_
_entity_poly.entity_id
_entity_poly.type
_entity_poly.pdbx_seq_one_letter_code
_entity_poly.pdbx_strand_id
1 'polypeptide(L)'
;MPNFDIPLSGLNADSTALNTIANNLSNMNTTAFKAQTTNFSDLFYQQVGTAGSGDEIQQGTGVQVASNSTDFTGGTVSSTGISTDAAIDGTGFFVLDSGDGSQLYTRDGNFQLSSNGTLESTGGQAVMGYSATNGVINTSGALSDIVIPTGQVMAPSATTTFSMTQNLDSASAVGATASGPVTVYDSLGNSYVGTVNYTKTGTNSWSYNISMPDTLTPGSATAGGVTTVNYDFGASGGTLATVDAGTNLTITAPATAGGTATTALPTFSGSPETVADYVTDLNTALGAAGITVGAGGVTVSSTAAGVLTISGANISTSGSVIQDPVGTNTTGTLTFNSSGSLVNPAGDVSGISFAGLSDGAATMNMTWDVLGSAGTGNISQTAAANSTSSPSQNGYASGEYQSFTIGSNGTVSATYSNGQSQNVGQIALATVSNEQGLSDVGSTEYQATAASGLASVGVAGSGGLGTLQGSSLEASNVNISAEFSDLIVAQRAFEANSKAVTTFDT
;
A
#
# COMPACT_ATOMS: atom_id res chain seq x y z
N MET A 1 1.08 -32.93 71.02
CA MET A 1 0.12 -31.85 70.69
C MET A 1 -0.26 -32.07 69.21
N PRO A 2 -1.53 -31.94 68.88
CA PRO A 2 -1.94 -32.02 67.48
C PRO A 2 -1.17 -31.00 66.68
N ASN A 3 -0.70 -31.39 65.52
CA ASN A 3 0.19 -30.54 64.69
C ASN A 3 -0.71 -29.65 63.80
N PHE A 4 -1.00 -28.43 64.26
CA PHE A 4 -1.84 -27.46 63.53
C PHE A 4 -1.21 -26.98 62.23
N ASP A 5 0.10 -27.17 62.09
CA ASP A 5 0.84 -26.69 60.93
C ASP A 5 0.40 -27.35 59.60
N ILE A 6 0.00 -28.65 59.68
CA ILE A 6 -0.43 -29.41 58.49
C ILE A 6 -1.71 -28.83 57.88
N PRO A 7 -2.85 -28.74 58.61
CA PRO A 7 -4.07 -28.18 58.02
C PRO A 7 -3.95 -26.68 57.75
N LEU A 8 -3.11 -25.92 58.48
CA LEU A 8 -2.85 -24.52 58.20
C LEU A 8 -2.09 -24.32 56.88
N SER A 9 -1.10 -25.17 56.63
CA SER A 9 -0.40 -25.17 55.34
C SER A 9 -1.34 -25.48 54.17
N GLY A 10 -2.28 -26.45 54.36
CA GLY A 10 -3.34 -26.76 53.40
C GLY A 10 -4.26 -25.57 53.14
N LEU A 11 -4.72 -24.87 54.20
CA LEU A 11 -5.55 -23.68 54.03
C LEU A 11 -4.87 -22.56 53.23
N ASN A 12 -3.60 -22.30 53.49
CA ASN A 12 -2.84 -21.31 52.74
C ASN A 12 -2.69 -21.69 51.26
N ALA A 13 -2.40 -22.97 50.99
CA ALA A 13 -2.28 -23.51 49.68
C ALA A 13 -3.61 -23.44 48.90
N ASP A 14 -4.71 -23.90 49.52
CA ASP A 14 -6.06 -23.85 48.94
C ASP A 14 -6.52 -22.40 48.70
N SER A 15 -6.18 -21.46 49.59
CA SER A 15 -6.48 -20.04 49.40
C SER A 15 -5.76 -19.46 48.16
N THR A 16 -4.51 -19.84 47.93
CA THR A 16 -3.77 -19.43 46.75
C THR A 16 -4.40 -20.01 45.49
N ALA A 17 -4.77 -21.29 45.48
CA ALA A 17 -5.46 -21.91 44.36
C ALA A 17 -6.80 -21.22 44.06
N LEU A 18 -7.60 -20.94 45.09
CA LEU A 18 -8.86 -20.22 44.90
C LEU A 18 -8.67 -18.83 44.30
N ASN A 19 -7.62 -18.11 44.70
CA ASN A 19 -7.29 -16.81 44.11
C ASN A 19 -6.88 -16.92 42.64
N THR A 20 -6.07 -17.94 42.30
CA THR A 20 -5.66 -18.18 40.90
C THR A 20 -6.87 -18.54 40.01
N ILE A 21 -7.73 -19.46 40.48
CA ILE A 21 -8.96 -19.83 39.76
C ILE A 21 -9.89 -18.61 39.61
N ALA A 22 -10.05 -17.81 40.64
CA ALA A 22 -10.87 -16.60 40.62
C ALA A 22 -10.30 -15.56 39.62
N ASN A 23 -8.97 -15.42 39.57
CA ASN A 23 -8.31 -14.56 38.60
C ASN A 23 -8.52 -15.05 37.14
N ASN A 24 -8.35 -16.35 36.88
CA ASN A 24 -8.64 -16.94 35.59
C ASN A 24 -10.08 -16.66 35.14
N LEU A 25 -11.05 -16.94 36.06
CA LEU A 25 -12.46 -16.75 35.75
C LEU A 25 -12.83 -15.28 35.53
N SER A 26 -12.20 -14.35 36.25
CA SER A 26 -12.41 -12.91 36.05
C SER A 26 -11.89 -12.42 34.69
N ASN A 27 -10.83 -13.06 34.15
CA ASN A 27 -10.17 -12.70 32.91
C ASN A 27 -10.57 -13.59 31.73
N MET A 28 -11.66 -14.34 31.80
CA MET A 28 -12.13 -15.21 30.74
C MET A 28 -12.50 -14.46 29.44
N ASN A 29 -12.83 -13.17 29.53
CA ASN A 29 -13.16 -12.30 28.41
C ASN A 29 -12.05 -11.29 28.08
N THR A 30 -10.91 -11.36 28.77
CA THR A 30 -9.75 -10.50 28.49
C THR A 30 -9.01 -11.04 27.28
N THR A 31 -8.79 -10.20 26.26
CA THR A 31 -8.06 -10.58 25.03
C THR A 31 -6.68 -11.12 25.39
N ALA A 32 -6.33 -12.26 24.77
CA ALA A 32 -5.03 -12.93 24.91
C ALA A 32 -4.61 -13.28 26.35
N PHE A 33 -5.53 -13.26 27.32
CA PHE A 33 -5.23 -13.69 28.68
C PHE A 33 -4.79 -15.15 28.70
N LYS A 34 -3.78 -15.45 29.52
CA LYS A 34 -3.22 -16.80 29.70
C LYS A 34 -3.57 -17.33 31.08
N ALA A 35 -4.25 -18.47 31.09
CA ALA A 35 -4.65 -19.14 32.34
C ALA A 35 -3.44 -19.50 33.19
N GLN A 36 -3.58 -19.36 34.50
CA GLN A 36 -2.56 -19.73 35.48
C GLN A 36 -3.00 -20.94 36.25
N THR A 37 -2.08 -21.83 36.61
CA THR A 37 -2.31 -23.02 37.42
C THR A 37 -1.38 -23.00 38.58
N THR A 38 -1.94 -23.22 39.79
CA THR A 38 -1.18 -23.33 41.04
C THR A 38 -0.66 -24.77 41.21
N ASN A 39 0.65 -24.95 41.29
CA ASN A 39 1.29 -26.24 41.52
C ASN A 39 1.67 -26.37 42.99
N PHE A 40 1.37 -27.53 43.59
CA PHE A 40 1.67 -27.84 44.96
C PHE A 40 2.87 -28.76 45.06
N SER A 41 3.62 -28.67 46.17
CA SER A 41 4.61 -29.63 46.60
C SER A 41 4.42 -29.98 48.06
N ASP A 42 4.72 -31.21 48.41
CA ASP A 42 4.79 -31.67 49.79
C ASP A 42 5.99 -31.02 50.53
N LEU A 43 5.83 -30.82 51.81
CA LEU A 43 6.91 -30.41 52.70
C LEU A 43 7.73 -31.64 53.14
N PHE A 44 8.93 -31.37 53.67
CA PHE A 44 9.82 -32.45 54.14
C PHE A 44 9.12 -33.36 55.16
N TYR A 45 9.42 -34.68 55.06
CA TYR A 45 8.96 -35.64 56.05
C TYR A 45 9.79 -35.56 57.32
N GLN A 46 9.11 -35.59 58.46
CA GLN A 46 9.75 -35.66 59.77
C GLN A 46 9.89 -37.11 60.21
N GLN A 47 11.08 -37.51 60.59
CA GLN A 47 11.28 -38.82 61.21
C GLN A 47 10.71 -38.83 62.64
N VAL A 48 9.71 -39.64 62.91
CA VAL A 48 9.02 -39.70 64.20
C VAL A 48 9.52 -40.89 65.05
N GLY A 49 10.21 -41.82 64.43
CA GLY A 49 10.76 -43.01 65.09
C GLY A 49 11.29 -44.03 64.11
N THR A 50 11.71 -45.20 64.63
CA THR A 50 12.11 -46.36 63.84
C THR A 50 11.20 -47.53 64.21
N ALA A 51 10.76 -48.27 63.18
CA ALA A 51 9.98 -49.53 63.40
C ALA A 51 10.84 -50.61 63.99
N GLY A 52 10.25 -51.62 64.56
CA GLY A 52 10.97 -52.76 65.14
C GLY A 52 11.80 -53.56 64.11
N SER A 53 11.61 -53.32 62.83
CA SER A 53 12.40 -53.80 61.68
C SER A 53 13.64 -52.95 61.35
N GLY A 54 13.77 -51.76 62.02
CA GLY A 54 14.85 -50.80 61.73
C GLY A 54 14.45 -49.76 60.66
N ASP A 55 13.25 -49.83 60.06
CA ASP A 55 12.79 -48.87 59.08
C ASP A 55 12.36 -47.55 59.73
N GLU A 56 12.61 -46.44 59.05
CA GLU A 56 12.26 -45.09 59.53
C GLU A 56 10.73 -44.88 59.44
N ILE A 57 10.12 -44.45 60.52
CA ILE A 57 8.73 -44.00 60.54
C ILE A 57 8.75 -42.49 60.24
N GLN A 58 8.28 -42.14 59.04
CA GLN A 58 8.23 -40.75 58.56
C GLN A 58 6.79 -40.24 58.59
N GLN A 59 6.63 -38.97 58.97
CA GLN A 59 5.37 -38.25 58.96
C GLN A 59 5.48 -37.04 58.07
N GLY A 60 4.53 -36.84 57.12
CA GLY A 60 4.46 -35.61 56.31
C GLY A 60 4.17 -34.40 57.16
N THR A 61 4.72 -33.26 56.81
CA THR A 61 4.62 -31.97 57.53
C THR A 61 3.69 -30.96 56.88
N GLY A 62 3.06 -31.31 55.76
CA GLY A 62 2.08 -30.44 55.07
C GLY A 62 2.42 -30.21 53.59
N VAL A 63 1.84 -29.15 53.03
CA VAL A 63 1.91 -28.76 51.64
C VAL A 63 2.34 -27.30 51.50
N GLN A 64 3.04 -26.97 50.43
CA GLN A 64 3.33 -25.58 50.02
C GLN A 64 2.97 -25.35 48.56
N VAL A 65 2.75 -24.11 48.16
CA VAL A 65 2.68 -23.70 46.76
C VAL A 65 4.10 -23.70 46.21
N ALA A 66 4.35 -24.54 45.23
CA ALA A 66 5.64 -24.63 44.56
C ALA A 66 5.83 -23.53 43.51
N SER A 67 4.78 -23.29 42.72
CA SER A 67 4.78 -22.25 41.67
C SER A 67 3.37 -22.00 41.17
N ASN A 68 3.17 -20.81 40.58
CA ASN A 68 2.09 -20.59 39.62
C ASN A 68 2.70 -20.64 38.23
N SER A 69 2.18 -21.50 37.39
CA SER A 69 2.62 -21.64 35.99
C SER A 69 1.57 -21.04 35.05
N THR A 70 2.00 -20.25 34.07
CA THR A 70 1.14 -19.68 33.04
C THR A 70 1.07 -20.62 31.85
N ASP A 71 -0.13 -20.88 31.34
CA ASP A 71 -0.35 -21.67 30.13
C ASP A 71 -0.29 -20.75 28.91
N PHE A 72 0.83 -20.74 28.18
CA PHE A 72 1.03 -19.94 26.99
C PHE A 72 0.44 -20.53 25.72
N THR A 73 -0.31 -21.62 25.79
CA THR A 73 -1.03 -22.15 24.62
C THR A 73 -1.99 -21.11 24.03
N GLY A 74 -2.14 -21.14 22.70
CA GLY A 74 -3.03 -20.20 22.00
C GLY A 74 -4.49 -20.36 22.40
N GLY A 75 -5.18 -19.24 22.57
CA GLY A 75 -6.64 -19.18 22.64
C GLY A 75 -7.28 -19.28 21.24
N THR A 76 -8.60 -19.30 21.18
CA THR A 76 -9.31 -19.28 19.89
C THR A 76 -9.19 -17.91 19.22
N VAL A 77 -8.87 -17.91 17.93
CA VAL A 77 -8.81 -16.68 17.13
C VAL A 77 -10.19 -16.37 16.57
N SER A 78 -10.66 -15.14 16.77
CA SER A 78 -11.95 -14.64 16.28
C SER A 78 -11.77 -13.39 15.44
N SER A 79 -12.42 -13.34 14.26
CA SER A 79 -12.38 -12.16 13.39
C SER A 79 -13.22 -11.03 13.96
N THR A 80 -12.66 -9.83 14.02
CA THR A 80 -13.31 -8.60 14.49
C THR A 80 -13.70 -7.68 13.33
N GLY A 81 -13.03 -7.81 12.17
CA GLY A 81 -13.20 -6.91 11.03
C GLY A 81 -12.54 -5.52 11.23
N ILE A 82 -11.82 -5.30 12.32
CA ILE A 82 -11.10 -4.06 12.62
C ILE A 82 -9.66 -4.20 12.10
N SER A 83 -9.22 -3.29 11.25
CA SER A 83 -7.91 -3.38 10.58
C SER A 83 -6.71 -3.26 11.52
N THR A 84 -6.89 -2.64 12.69
CA THR A 84 -5.84 -2.52 13.71
C THR A 84 -5.63 -3.80 14.51
N ASP A 85 -6.62 -4.69 14.55
CA ASP A 85 -6.53 -5.91 15.32
C ASP A 85 -5.67 -6.96 14.62
N ALA A 86 -4.86 -7.68 15.39
CA ALA A 86 -4.04 -8.78 14.91
C ALA A 86 -3.93 -9.91 15.93
N ALA A 87 -4.07 -11.14 15.51
CA ALA A 87 -3.86 -12.31 16.35
C ALA A 87 -2.65 -13.11 15.87
N ILE A 88 -1.95 -13.75 16.80
CA ILE A 88 -0.86 -14.69 16.49
C ILE A 88 -1.45 -16.11 16.46
N ASP A 89 -1.32 -16.77 15.32
CA ASP A 89 -1.61 -18.20 15.16
C ASP A 89 -0.31 -19.00 15.28
N GLY A 90 -0.11 -19.63 16.42
CA GLY A 90 1.12 -20.33 16.76
C GLY A 90 1.90 -19.68 17.92
N THR A 91 3.22 -19.86 17.92
CA THR A 91 4.12 -19.39 19.00
C THR A 91 4.63 -17.97 18.75
N GLY A 92 4.99 -17.27 19.82
CA GLY A 92 5.60 -15.94 19.78
C GLY A 92 4.75 -14.86 20.44
N PHE A 93 5.29 -13.66 20.52
CA PHE A 93 4.70 -12.48 21.14
C PHE A 93 4.91 -11.28 20.22
N PHE A 94 4.00 -10.33 20.23
CA PHE A 94 4.24 -9.00 19.71
C PHE A 94 5.31 -8.30 20.54
N VAL A 95 6.12 -7.48 19.90
CA VAL A 95 7.15 -6.68 20.56
C VAL A 95 6.64 -5.25 20.69
N LEU A 96 6.66 -4.71 21.88
CA LEU A 96 6.26 -3.35 22.18
C LEU A 96 7.46 -2.55 22.70
N ASP A 97 7.49 -1.26 22.38
CA ASP A 97 8.40 -0.29 22.99
C ASP A 97 7.75 0.32 24.24
N SER A 98 8.37 0.17 25.40
CA SER A 98 7.88 0.77 26.64
C SER A 98 8.14 2.28 26.75
N GLY A 99 8.88 2.86 25.78
CA GLY A 99 9.25 4.29 25.76
C GLY A 99 10.48 4.64 26.60
N ASP A 100 10.99 3.70 27.39
CA ASP A 100 12.25 3.84 28.16
C ASP A 100 13.43 3.09 27.53
N GLY A 101 13.22 2.50 26.34
CA GLY A 101 14.18 1.69 25.61
C GLY A 101 14.16 0.21 26.00
N SER A 102 13.27 -0.22 26.90
CA SER A 102 13.01 -1.64 27.18
C SER A 102 11.92 -2.19 26.25
N GLN A 103 12.00 -3.48 25.96
CA GLN A 103 10.99 -4.18 25.17
C GLN A 103 10.02 -4.92 26.08
N LEU A 104 8.74 -4.79 25.78
CA LEU A 104 7.68 -5.58 26.37
C LEU A 104 7.14 -6.56 25.33
N TYR A 105 6.54 -7.62 25.79
CA TYR A 105 6.03 -8.71 24.96
C TYR A 105 4.57 -8.95 25.28
N THR A 106 3.70 -9.06 24.29
CA THR A 106 2.29 -9.32 24.52
C THR A 106 1.73 -10.27 23.47
N ARG A 107 0.66 -10.98 23.83
CA ARG A 107 -0.19 -11.72 22.90
C ARG A 107 -1.44 -10.91 22.52
N ASP A 108 -1.70 -9.81 23.23
CA ASP A 108 -2.83 -8.94 22.93
C ASP A 108 -2.54 -8.13 21.67
N GLY A 109 -3.32 -8.35 20.65
CA GLY A 109 -3.26 -7.65 19.36
C GLY A 109 -4.39 -6.65 19.17
N ASN A 110 -5.04 -6.22 20.24
CA ASN A 110 -6.01 -5.12 20.20
C ASN A 110 -5.25 -3.79 20.14
N PHE A 111 -4.86 -3.41 18.93
CA PHE A 111 -4.08 -2.21 18.70
C PHE A 111 -4.96 -1.02 18.32
N GLN A 112 -4.42 0.16 18.50
CA GLN A 112 -5.03 1.43 18.11
C GLN A 112 -4.00 2.30 17.38
N LEU A 113 -4.49 3.30 16.62
CA LEU A 113 -3.63 4.28 15.99
C LEU A 113 -3.57 5.54 16.86
N SER A 114 -2.36 5.99 17.16
CA SER A 114 -2.14 7.28 17.79
C SER A 114 -2.35 8.43 16.79
N SER A 115 -2.34 9.65 17.29
CA SER A 115 -2.55 10.85 16.45
C SER A 115 -1.52 11.06 15.35
N ASN A 116 -0.32 10.48 15.50
CA ASN A 116 0.76 10.52 14.52
C ASN A 116 0.80 9.29 13.59
N GLY A 117 -0.17 8.36 13.73
CA GLY A 117 -0.28 7.15 12.95
C GLY A 117 0.53 5.97 13.49
N THR A 118 1.19 6.07 14.65
CA THR A 118 1.87 4.92 15.27
C THR A 118 0.85 3.88 15.71
N LEU A 119 1.12 2.62 15.43
CA LEU A 119 0.34 1.50 15.92
C LEU A 119 0.74 1.23 17.38
N GLU A 120 -0.21 1.33 18.31
CA GLU A 120 0.03 1.24 19.76
C GLU A 120 -0.88 0.19 20.40
N SER A 121 -0.42 -0.40 21.49
CA SER A 121 -1.27 -1.22 22.38
C SER A 121 -2.31 -0.34 23.08
N THR A 122 -3.29 -0.95 23.71
CA THR A 122 -4.27 -0.23 24.54
C THR A 122 -3.63 0.50 25.74
N GLY A 123 -2.41 0.10 26.13
CA GLY A 123 -1.58 0.75 27.15
C GLY A 123 -0.77 1.95 26.63
N GLY A 124 -0.77 2.20 25.31
CA GLY A 124 -0.04 3.30 24.67
C GLY A 124 1.42 2.97 24.31
N GLN A 125 1.83 1.71 24.39
CA GLN A 125 3.16 1.27 23.94
C GLN A 125 3.15 1.04 22.43
N ALA A 126 4.20 1.53 21.72
CA ALA A 126 4.29 1.38 20.28
C ALA A 126 4.58 -0.07 19.88
N VAL A 127 3.90 -0.56 18.84
CA VAL A 127 4.16 -1.88 18.26
C VAL A 127 5.41 -1.80 17.40
N MET A 128 6.40 -2.62 17.71
CA MET A 128 7.68 -2.65 17.02
C MET A 128 7.68 -3.60 15.81
N GLY A 129 8.47 -3.23 14.83
CA GLY A 129 8.67 -4.03 13.63
C GLY A 129 9.77 -3.48 12.75
N TYR A 130 9.77 -3.92 11.51
CA TYR A 130 10.70 -3.48 10.48
C TYR A 130 10.01 -2.43 9.60
N SER A 131 10.53 -1.22 9.55
CA SER A 131 9.99 -0.16 8.70
C SER A 131 10.27 -0.43 7.22
N ALA A 132 9.40 0.09 6.35
CA ALA A 132 9.61 0.06 4.92
C ALA A 132 10.12 1.42 4.41
N THR A 133 11.03 1.38 3.43
CA THR A 133 11.45 2.57 2.68
C THR A 133 11.01 2.38 1.23
N ASN A 134 10.17 3.28 0.73
CA ASN A 134 9.57 3.18 -0.62
C ASN A 134 8.90 1.80 -0.89
N GLY A 135 8.19 1.28 0.11
CA GLY A 135 7.51 -0.01 0.00
C GLY A 135 8.40 -1.25 0.17
N VAL A 136 9.71 -1.09 0.34
CA VAL A 136 10.66 -2.19 0.56
C VAL A 136 10.97 -2.32 2.04
N ILE A 137 10.66 -3.48 2.62
CA ILE A 137 10.90 -3.80 4.03
C ILE A 137 12.33 -4.32 4.20
N ASN A 138 13.07 -3.77 5.16
CA ASN A 138 14.41 -4.24 5.52
C ASN A 138 14.38 -5.03 6.83
N THR A 139 14.21 -6.33 6.75
CA THR A 139 14.14 -7.24 7.92
C THR A 139 15.50 -7.47 8.60
N SER A 140 16.59 -6.97 8.05
CA SER A 140 17.94 -7.01 8.67
C SER A 140 18.26 -5.73 9.45
N GLY A 141 17.37 -4.73 9.43
CA GLY A 141 17.52 -3.47 10.15
C GLY A 141 17.19 -3.60 11.65
N ALA A 142 17.42 -2.53 12.39
CA ALA A 142 16.93 -2.42 13.75
C ALA A 142 15.39 -2.33 13.76
N LEU A 143 14.77 -2.78 14.83
CA LEU A 143 13.33 -2.58 15.05
C LEU A 143 13.03 -1.09 15.22
N SER A 144 11.88 -0.69 14.74
CA SER A 144 11.31 0.65 14.90
C SER A 144 9.80 0.54 15.08
N ASP A 145 9.18 1.61 15.49
CA ASP A 145 7.73 1.70 15.59
C ASP A 145 7.09 1.53 14.22
N ILE A 146 5.98 0.84 14.16
CA ILE A 146 5.16 0.73 12.96
C ILE A 146 4.27 1.97 12.86
N VAL A 147 4.52 2.78 11.82
CA VAL A 147 3.77 4.02 11.59
C VAL A 147 2.94 3.88 10.32
N ILE A 148 1.63 4.06 10.45
CA ILE A 148 0.67 4.07 9.35
C ILE A 148 0.60 5.50 8.79
N PRO A 149 0.72 5.74 7.48
CA PRO A 149 0.78 7.08 6.89
C PRO A 149 -0.61 7.75 6.81
N THR A 150 -1.30 7.85 7.95
CA THR A 150 -2.62 8.47 8.03
C THR A 150 -2.55 9.93 7.62
N GLY A 151 -3.44 10.34 6.69
CA GLY A 151 -3.46 11.72 6.17
C GLY A 151 -2.32 12.09 5.22
N GLN A 152 -1.48 11.13 4.82
CA GLN A 152 -0.45 11.35 3.82
C GLN A 152 -0.97 11.04 2.42
N VAL A 153 -0.41 11.74 1.45
CA VAL A 153 -0.69 11.54 0.03
C VAL A 153 0.47 10.76 -0.58
N MET A 154 0.17 9.66 -1.26
CA MET A 154 1.15 8.96 -2.10
C MET A 154 1.48 9.86 -3.29
N ALA A 155 2.77 10.13 -3.51
CA ALA A 155 3.23 10.89 -4.66
C ALA A 155 2.89 10.15 -5.97
N PRO A 156 2.60 10.87 -7.06
CA PRO A 156 2.37 10.27 -8.37
C PRO A 156 3.64 9.59 -8.88
N SER A 157 3.46 8.66 -9.80
CA SER A 157 4.58 8.00 -10.48
C SER A 157 4.36 8.06 -11.99
N ALA A 158 5.35 8.60 -12.70
CA ALA A 158 5.32 8.62 -14.16
C ALA A 158 5.33 7.19 -14.73
N THR A 159 4.62 7.01 -15.83
CA THR A 159 4.67 5.75 -16.60
C THR A 159 6.06 5.55 -17.18
N THR A 160 6.67 4.42 -16.87
CA THR A 160 7.97 4.00 -17.43
C THR A 160 7.84 2.78 -18.36
N THR A 161 6.75 2.03 -18.21
CA THR A 161 6.48 0.86 -19.05
C THR A 161 5.00 0.79 -19.37
N PHE A 162 4.67 0.51 -20.61
CA PHE A 162 3.30 0.19 -21.02
C PHE A 162 3.27 -1.01 -21.95
N SER A 163 2.14 -1.69 -21.99
CA SER A 163 1.87 -2.83 -22.86
C SER A 163 0.42 -2.82 -23.34
N MET A 164 0.16 -3.51 -24.44
CA MET A 164 -1.19 -3.79 -24.93
C MET A 164 -1.17 -5.05 -25.77
N THR A 165 -2.23 -5.81 -25.73
CA THR A 165 -2.42 -6.94 -26.66
C THR A 165 -3.10 -6.42 -27.93
N GLN A 166 -2.44 -6.59 -29.08
CA GLN A 166 -2.89 -6.08 -30.36
C GLN A 166 -2.97 -7.20 -31.40
N ASN A 167 -4.10 -7.34 -32.07
CA ASN A 167 -4.18 -8.09 -33.33
C ASN A 167 -4.23 -7.12 -34.50
N LEU A 168 -3.39 -7.35 -35.52
CA LEU A 168 -3.38 -6.63 -36.78
C LEU A 168 -3.90 -7.57 -37.89
N ASP A 169 -4.89 -7.11 -38.67
CA ASP A 169 -5.53 -7.95 -39.69
C ASP A 169 -4.56 -8.21 -40.86
N SER A 170 -4.20 -9.47 -41.04
CA SER A 170 -3.34 -9.91 -42.14
C SER A 170 -3.96 -9.69 -43.51
N ALA A 171 -5.29 -9.65 -43.63
CA ALA A 171 -6.02 -9.44 -44.87
C ALA A 171 -6.22 -7.96 -45.27
N SER A 172 -5.86 -7.02 -44.37
CA SER A 172 -5.96 -5.58 -44.64
C SER A 172 -5.15 -5.20 -45.87
N ALA A 173 -5.58 -4.21 -46.65
CA ALA A 173 -4.83 -3.64 -47.74
C ALA A 173 -3.60 -2.84 -47.25
N VAL A 174 -2.59 -2.69 -48.09
CA VAL A 174 -1.47 -1.77 -47.84
C VAL A 174 -2.04 -0.34 -47.72
N GLY A 175 -1.59 0.40 -46.69
CA GLY A 175 -2.13 1.71 -46.31
C GLY A 175 -3.30 1.67 -45.32
N ALA A 176 -3.83 0.48 -45.00
CA ALA A 176 -4.84 0.35 -43.94
C ALA A 176 -4.22 0.70 -42.57
N THR A 177 -5.02 1.36 -41.73
CA THR A 177 -4.62 1.83 -40.37
C THR A 177 -5.35 1.09 -39.27
N ALA A 178 -4.72 1.00 -38.12
CA ALA A 178 -5.30 0.57 -36.85
C ALA A 178 -4.70 1.44 -35.74
N SER A 179 -5.36 1.51 -34.59
CA SER A 179 -4.86 2.27 -33.44
C SER A 179 -5.13 1.53 -32.12
N GLY A 180 -4.22 1.72 -31.17
CA GLY A 180 -4.31 1.18 -29.81
C GLY A 180 -4.07 2.28 -28.78
N PRO A 181 -5.11 2.76 -28.07
CA PRO A 181 -4.93 3.76 -27.03
C PRO A 181 -4.44 3.13 -25.73
N VAL A 182 -3.62 3.87 -24.97
CA VAL A 182 -3.16 3.55 -23.62
C VAL A 182 -3.13 4.81 -22.79
N THR A 183 -3.68 4.77 -21.56
CA THR A 183 -3.56 5.89 -20.63
C THR A 183 -2.20 5.82 -19.94
N VAL A 184 -1.44 6.90 -19.97
CA VAL A 184 -0.14 7.04 -19.31
C VAL A 184 -0.15 8.23 -18.36
N TYR A 185 0.74 8.26 -17.39
CA TYR A 185 0.82 9.32 -16.39
C TYR A 185 2.20 9.99 -16.45
N ASP A 186 2.23 11.30 -16.28
CA ASP A 186 3.46 12.08 -16.17
C ASP A 186 4.01 12.10 -14.73
N SER A 187 5.07 12.88 -14.51
CA SER A 187 5.71 13.02 -13.20
C SER A 187 4.88 13.81 -12.18
N LEU A 188 3.89 14.56 -12.62
CA LEU A 188 2.95 15.31 -11.77
C LEU A 188 1.66 14.53 -11.49
N GLY A 189 1.46 13.39 -12.18
CA GLY A 189 0.30 12.51 -12.03
C GLY A 189 -0.86 12.85 -12.96
N ASN A 190 -0.66 13.76 -13.94
CA ASN A 190 -1.67 14.01 -14.96
C ASN A 190 -1.71 12.85 -15.96
N SER A 191 -2.90 12.51 -16.42
CA SER A 191 -3.12 11.42 -17.36
C SER A 191 -3.18 11.92 -18.80
N TYR A 192 -2.47 11.22 -19.67
CA TYR A 192 -2.48 11.42 -21.12
C TYR A 192 -2.95 10.16 -21.83
N VAL A 193 -3.58 10.31 -22.99
CA VAL A 193 -3.94 9.19 -23.85
C VAL A 193 -2.88 9.08 -24.92
N GLY A 194 -1.88 8.22 -24.69
CA GLY A 194 -0.95 7.79 -25.74
C GLY A 194 -1.67 6.86 -26.72
N THR A 195 -1.42 7.01 -28.00
CA THR A 195 -2.00 6.17 -29.04
C THR A 195 -0.92 5.61 -29.94
N VAL A 196 -0.89 4.29 -30.05
CA VAL A 196 -0.03 3.62 -31.01
C VAL A 196 -0.84 3.46 -32.32
N ASN A 197 -0.43 4.17 -33.36
CA ASN A 197 -1.04 4.13 -34.68
C ASN A 197 -0.24 3.17 -35.56
N TYR A 198 -0.93 2.22 -36.17
CA TYR A 198 -0.33 1.22 -37.07
C TYR A 198 -0.77 1.48 -38.48
N THR A 199 0.15 1.37 -39.44
CA THR A 199 -0.15 1.46 -40.88
C THR A 199 0.46 0.27 -41.61
N LYS A 200 -0.32 -0.47 -42.39
CA LYS A 200 0.17 -1.60 -43.16
C LYS A 200 1.04 -1.14 -44.30
N THR A 201 2.30 -1.58 -44.33
CA THR A 201 3.31 -1.19 -45.34
C THR A 201 3.57 -2.27 -46.37
N GLY A 202 3.23 -3.52 -46.08
CA GLY A 202 3.43 -4.65 -46.96
C GLY A 202 2.93 -5.96 -46.43
N THR A 203 3.24 -7.07 -47.12
CA THR A 203 2.95 -8.41 -46.62
C THR A 203 3.71 -8.64 -45.33
N ASN A 204 2.98 -8.97 -44.24
CA ASN A 204 3.53 -9.20 -42.88
C ASN A 204 4.36 -8.01 -42.33
N SER A 205 4.10 -6.79 -42.80
CA SER A 205 4.84 -5.60 -42.39
C SER A 205 3.89 -4.44 -42.08
N TRP A 206 4.12 -3.79 -40.96
CA TRP A 206 3.41 -2.61 -40.48
C TRP A 206 4.42 -1.57 -40.01
N SER A 207 4.15 -0.30 -40.23
CA SER A 207 4.80 0.78 -39.47
C SER A 207 3.94 1.16 -38.27
N TYR A 208 4.56 1.63 -37.21
CA TYR A 208 3.87 2.24 -36.10
C TYR A 208 4.36 3.66 -35.86
N ASN A 209 3.47 4.49 -35.27
CA ASN A 209 3.76 5.80 -34.76
C ASN A 209 3.02 5.97 -33.42
N ILE A 210 3.73 6.38 -32.37
CA ILE A 210 3.18 6.64 -31.06
C ILE A 210 3.01 8.14 -30.92
N SER A 211 1.77 8.60 -30.72
CA SER A 211 1.41 10.00 -30.48
C SER A 211 0.82 10.16 -29.10
N MET A 212 0.99 11.34 -28.53
CA MET A 212 0.45 11.69 -27.22
C MET A 212 -0.03 13.16 -27.24
N PRO A 213 -1.21 13.43 -27.82
CA PRO A 213 -1.76 14.79 -27.88
C PRO A 213 -1.98 15.40 -26.50
N ASP A 214 -1.62 16.65 -26.34
CA ASP A 214 -1.72 17.42 -25.09
C ASP A 214 -2.48 18.74 -25.35
N THR A 215 -3.47 19.06 -24.50
CA THR A 215 -4.29 20.26 -24.66
C THR A 215 -3.65 21.45 -23.94
N LEU A 216 -3.32 22.50 -24.72
CA LEU A 216 -2.72 23.71 -24.17
C LEU A 216 -3.74 24.55 -23.41
N THR A 217 -3.36 24.99 -22.22
CA THR A 217 -4.12 25.95 -21.43
C THR A 217 -3.63 27.36 -21.79
N PRO A 218 -4.50 28.25 -22.30
CA PRO A 218 -4.08 29.60 -22.68
C PRO A 218 -3.79 30.47 -21.47
N GLY A 219 -2.66 31.17 -21.51
CA GLY A 219 -2.43 32.35 -20.68
C GLY A 219 -3.15 33.56 -21.29
N SER A 220 -3.99 34.26 -20.55
CA SER A 220 -4.71 35.42 -21.02
C SER A 220 -4.45 36.66 -20.15
N ALA A 221 -4.18 37.79 -20.78
CA ALA A 221 -4.02 39.09 -20.13
C ALA A 221 -4.74 40.17 -20.92
N THR A 222 -5.40 41.11 -20.22
CA THR A 222 -6.02 42.30 -20.83
C THR A 222 -5.42 43.56 -20.24
N ALA A 223 -4.82 44.38 -21.09
CA ALA A 223 -4.25 45.68 -20.70
C ALA A 223 -4.63 46.76 -21.71
N GLY A 224 -5.11 47.93 -21.23
CA GLY A 224 -5.48 49.03 -22.09
C GLY A 224 -6.58 48.76 -23.12
N GLY A 225 -7.47 47.81 -22.85
CA GLY A 225 -8.54 47.38 -23.77
C GLY A 225 -8.09 46.40 -24.86
N VAL A 226 -6.84 45.97 -24.82
CA VAL A 226 -6.29 44.91 -25.70
C VAL A 226 -6.18 43.60 -24.92
N THR A 227 -6.79 42.54 -25.43
CA THR A 227 -6.65 41.21 -24.89
C THR A 227 -5.54 40.47 -25.64
N THR A 228 -4.63 39.85 -24.89
CA THR A 228 -3.57 39.00 -25.42
C THR A 228 -3.76 37.61 -24.86
N VAL A 229 -3.78 36.61 -25.76
CA VAL A 229 -3.89 35.17 -25.43
C VAL A 229 -2.65 34.49 -25.94
N ASN A 230 -1.99 33.73 -25.08
CA ASN A 230 -0.77 33.01 -25.38
C ASN A 230 -0.98 31.52 -25.19
N TYR A 231 -0.52 30.72 -26.14
CA TYR A 231 -0.39 29.28 -26.06
C TYR A 231 1.08 28.90 -26.17
N ASP A 232 1.61 28.24 -25.15
CA ASP A 232 3.01 27.84 -25.12
C ASP A 232 3.15 26.36 -25.55
N PHE A 233 3.76 26.16 -26.72
CA PHE A 233 3.96 24.83 -27.29
C PHE A 233 5.22 24.13 -26.77
N GLY A 234 5.87 24.60 -25.77
CA GLY A 234 7.07 23.98 -25.24
C GLY A 234 8.15 23.68 -26.27
N ALA A 235 9.35 23.47 -25.81
CA ALA A 235 10.47 23.09 -26.67
C ALA A 235 11.39 22.10 -25.94
N SER A 236 11.91 21.11 -26.64
CA SER A 236 12.93 20.19 -26.12
C SER A 236 14.11 20.10 -27.08
N GLY A 237 15.32 20.40 -26.61
CA GLY A 237 16.53 20.35 -27.40
C GLY A 237 16.54 21.25 -28.64
N GLY A 238 15.74 22.35 -28.65
CA GLY A 238 15.59 23.26 -29.81
C GLY A 238 14.52 22.82 -30.81
N THR A 239 13.82 21.72 -30.57
CA THR A 239 12.68 21.26 -31.40
C THR A 239 11.39 21.71 -30.70
N LEU A 240 10.49 22.34 -31.45
CA LEU A 240 9.16 22.75 -30.95
C LEU A 240 8.16 21.61 -31.15
N ALA A 241 7.18 21.55 -30.24
CA ALA A 241 5.98 20.76 -30.45
C ALA A 241 5.21 21.25 -31.69
N THR A 242 4.45 20.38 -32.32
CA THR A 242 3.62 20.73 -33.48
C THR A 242 2.18 20.91 -33.09
N VAL A 243 1.39 21.59 -33.90
CA VAL A 243 -0.06 21.76 -33.70
C VAL A 243 -0.76 20.50 -34.21
N ASP A 244 -1.54 19.86 -33.35
CA ASP A 244 -2.30 18.66 -33.72
C ASP A 244 -3.56 19.02 -34.53
N ALA A 245 -3.95 18.14 -35.45
CA ALA A 245 -5.14 18.29 -36.28
C ALA A 245 -6.47 18.33 -35.53
N GLY A 246 -6.50 17.89 -34.25
CA GLY A 246 -7.64 18.04 -33.36
C GLY A 246 -7.87 19.44 -32.82
N THR A 247 -6.96 20.38 -33.07
CA THR A 247 -7.09 21.79 -32.67
C THR A 247 -8.34 22.41 -33.31
N ASN A 248 -9.20 23.02 -32.46
CA ASN A 248 -10.46 23.65 -32.90
C ASN A 248 -10.57 25.10 -32.41
N LEU A 249 -9.45 25.80 -32.27
CA LEU A 249 -9.40 27.17 -31.80
C LEU A 249 -10.18 28.10 -32.75
N THR A 250 -11.10 28.87 -32.15
CA THR A 250 -11.81 29.95 -32.84
C THR A 250 -11.47 31.32 -32.25
N ILE A 251 -11.35 32.31 -33.11
CA ILE A 251 -11.13 33.70 -32.72
C ILE A 251 -12.36 34.51 -33.12
N THR A 252 -12.96 35.16 -32.13
CA THR A 252 -14.08 36.12 -32.37
C THR A 252 -13.56 37.55 -32.17
N ALA A 253 -13.73 38.38 -33.18
CA ALA A 253 -13.27 39.77 -33.16
C ALA A 253 -14.27 40.69 -33.91
N PRO A 254 -14.24 42.00 -33.70
CA PRO A 254 -15.02 42.95 -34.47
C PRO A 254 -14.65 42.89 -35.95
N ALA A 255 -15.66 42.92 -36.84
CA ALA A 255 -15.43 43.00 -38.28
C ALA A 255 -14.85 44.36 -38.72
N THR A 256 -14.05 44.34 -39.79
CA THR A 256 -13.40 45.54 -40.37
C THR A 256 -14.38 46.68 -40.74
N ALA A 257 -15.62 46.35 -41.08
CA ALA A 257 -16.66 47.29 -41.49
C ALA A 257 -17.54 47.85 -40.37
N GLY A 258 -17.19 47.65 -39.10
CA GLY A 258 -17.96 48.20 -37.96
C GLY A 258 -19.27 47.42 -37.66
N GLY A 259 -19.34 46.17 -38.06
CA GLY A 259 -20.47 45.24 -37.77
C GLY A 259 -20.32 44.46 -36.48
N THR A 260 -21.21 43.48 -36.26
CA THR A 260 -21.15 42.50 -35.18
C THR A 260 -19.89 41.67 -35.26
N ALA A 261 -19.40 41.18 -34.11
CA ALA A 261 -18.22 40.28 -34.06
C ALA A 261 -18.42 39.05 -34.96
N THR A 262 -17.40 38.73 -35.72
CA THR A 262 -17.35 37.50 -36.56
C THR A 262 -16.37 36.49 -35.98
N THR A 263 -16.58 35.23 -36.32
CA THR A 263 -15.74 34.11 -35.82
C THR A 263 -14.93 33.56 -36.98
N ALA A 264 -13.62 33.47 -36.80
CA ALA A 264 -12.72 32.79 -37.73
C ALA A 264 -12.38 31.39 -37.21
N LEU A 265 -12.41 30.41 -38.08
CA LEU A 265 -12.03 29.02 -37.83
C LEU A 265 -10.95 28.64 -38.82
N PRO A 266 -9.72 28.35 -38.43
CA PRO A 266 -8.69 27.94 -39.34
C PRO A 266 -8.97 26.53 -39.91
N THR A 267 -8.51 26.27 -41.11
CA THR A 267 -8.42 24.93 -41.70
C THR A 267 -6.95 24.54 -41.76
N PHE A 268 -6.66 23.35 -41.28
CA PHE A 268 -5.29 22.83 -41.29
C PHE A 268 -4.81 22.55 -42.70
N SER A 269 -3.60 23.00 -43.04
CA SER A 269 -2.92 22.72 -44.29
C SER A 269 -2.17 21.37 -44.29
N GLY A 270 -1.86 20.89 -43.07
CA GLY A 270 -1.22 19.60 -42.79
C GLY A 270 -1.64 19.03 -41.47
N SER A 271 -1.13 17.88 -41.08
CA SER A 271 -1.44 17.28 -39.79
C SER A 271 -0.34 16.31 -39.36
N PRO A 272 0.35 16.56 -38.27
CA PRO A 272 0.47 17.81 -37.51
C PRO A 272 1.25 18.89 -38.29
N GLU A 273 1.10 20.16 -37.95
CA GLU A 273 1.79 21.27 -38.62
C GLU A 273 2.64 22.09 -37.62
N THR A 274 3.60 22.86 -38.13
CA THR A 274 4.40 23.74 -37.28
C THR A 274 3.55 24.90 -36.76
N VAL A 275 3.94 25.48 -35.61
CA VAL A 275 3.27 26.67 -35.04
C VAL A 275 3.28 27.83 -36.02
N ALA A 276 4.32 27.96 -36.87
CA ALA A 276 4.43 29.01 -37.88
C ALA A 276 3.44 28.80 -39.04
N ASP A 277 3.22 27.56 -39.49
CA ASP A 277 2.23 27.22 -40.51
C ASP A 277 0.82 27.50 -39.97
N TYR A 278 0.55 27.10 -38.73
CA TYR A 278 -0.73 27.38 -38.06
C TYR A 278 -1.02 28.89 -37.89
N VAL A 279 -0.01 29.71 -37.61
CA VAL A 279 -0.12 31.17 -37.62
C VAL A 279 -0.56 31.69 -38.97
N THR A 280 -0.03 31.09 -40.07
CA THR A 280 -0.39 31.45 -41.44
C THR A 280 -1.84 31.10 -41.74
N ASP A 281 -2.28 29.91 -41.32
CA ASP A 281 -3.66 29.45 -41.47
C ASP A 281 -4.66 30.30 -40.66
N LEU A 282 -4.30 30.65 -39.41
CA LEU A 282 -5.09 31.56 -38.61
C LEU A 282 -5.24 32.93 -39.21
N ASN A 283 -4.15 33.55 -39.74
CA ASN A 283 -4.20 34.84 -40.41
C ASN A 283 -5.06 34.77 -41.69
N THR A 284 -5.00 33.66 -42.42
CA THR A 284 -5.81 33.43 -43.62
C THR A 284 -7.30 33.35 -43.25
N ALA A 285 -7.64 32.58 -42.19
CA ALA A 285 -9.00 32.42 -41.73
C ALA A 285 -9.60 33.75 -41.20
N LEU A 286 -8.79 34.55 -40.48
CA LEU A 286 -9.18 35.91 -40.02
C LEU A 286 -9.53 36.82 -41.20
N GLY A 287 -8.67 36.87 -42.20
CA GLY A 287 -8.92 37.65 -43.42
C GLY A 287 -10.18 37.20 -44.18
N ALA A 288 -10.39 35.87 -44.32
CA ALA A 288 -11.59 35.30 -44.93
C ALA A 288 -12.86 35.64 -44.15
N ALA A 289 -12.79 35.72 -42.82
CA ALA A 289 -13.90 36.14 -41.93
C ALA A 289 -14.14 37.67 -41.92
N GLY A 290 -13.35 38.47 -42.68
CA GLY A 290 -13.48 39.93 -42.69
C GLY A 290 -12.93 40.63 -41.46
N ILE A 291 -12.02 40.01 -40.71
CA ILE A 291 -11.34 40.57 -39.54
C ILE A 291 -10.04 41.24 -40.03
N THR A 292 -9.77 42.46 -39.60
CA THR A 292 -8.51 43.13 -39.91
C THR A 292 -7.35 42.42 -39.21
N VAL A 293 -6.36 41.98 -39.97
CA VAL A 293 -5.11 41.36 -39.47
C VAL A 293 -4.02 42.41 -39.46
N GLY A 294 -3.27 42.53 -38.35
CA GLY A 294 -2.15 43.46 -38.22
C GLY A 294 -2.48 44.74 -37.45
N ALA A 295 -1.79 45.81 -37.71
CA ALA A 295 -1.87 47.08 -36.96
C ALA A 295 -3.31 47.66 -36.86
N GLY A 296 -3.85 47.74 -35.66
CA GLY A 296 -5.22 48.21 -35.41
C GLY A 296 -6.29 47.11 -35.44
N GLY A 297 -5.95 45.90 -35.75
CA GLY A 297 -6.84 44.72 -35.74
C GLY A 297 -6.32 43.60 -34.83
N VAL A 298 -6.56 42.37 -35.25
CA VAL A 298 -6.04 41.16 -34.60
C VAL A 298 -4.63 40.87 -35.10
N THR A 299 -3.69 40.66 -34.24
CA THR A 299 -2.35 40.15 -34.58
C THR A 299 -2.19 38.72 -34.09
N VAL A 300 -1.73 37.86 -34.99
CA VAL A 300 -1.37 36.48 -34.68
C VAL A 300 0.10 36.31 -35.00
N SER A 301 0.89 35.85 -34.10
CA SER A 301 2.32 35.65 -34.27
C SER A 301 2.79 34.44 -33.44
N SER A 302 3.96 33.90 -33.82
CA SER A 302 4.67 32.92 -33.02
C SER A 302 6.10 33.40 -32.72
N THR A 303 6.63 32.98 -31.58
CA THR A 303 8.03 33.19 -31.22
C THR A 303 8.88 32.01 -31.62
N ALA A 304 10.20 32.23 -31.72
CA ALA A 304 11.15 31.10 -31.92
C ALA A 304 11.16 30.12 -30.74
N ALA A 305 10.61 30.51 -29.59
CA ALA A 305 10.42 29.63 -28.42
C ALA A 305 9.10 28.85 -28.46
N GLY A 306 8.29 28.94 -29.53
CA GLY A 306 7.06 28.19 -29.69
C GLY A 306 5.82 28.80 -29.06
N VAL A 307 5.85 30.06 -28.64
CA VAL A 307 4.66 30.71 -28.09
C VAL A 307 3.82 31.32 -29.23
N LEU A 308 2.60 30.80 -29.41
CA LEU A 308 1.56 31.39 -30.25
C LEU A 308 0.89 32.52 -29.47
N THR A 309 0.93 33.74 -30.02
CA THR A 309 0.33 34.92 -29.43
C THR A 309 -0.78 35.47 -30.31
N ILE A 310 -1.97 35.68 -29.75
CA ILE A 310 -3.13 36.29 -30.39
C ILE A 310 -3.47 37.55 -29.60
N SER A 311 -3.46 38.71 -30.23
CA SER A 311 -3.68 39.99 -29.55
C SER A 311 -4.58 40.89 -30.37
N GLY A 312 -5.52 41.58 -29.72
CA GLY A 312 -6.42 42.54 -30.37
C GLY A 312 -7.41 43.16 -29.39
N ALA A 313 -8.05 44.26 -29.82
CA ALA A 313 -9.10 44.89 -29.05
C ALA A 313 -10.42 44.11 -29.18
N ASN A 314 -11.08 43.86 -28.03
CA ASN A 314 -12.37 43.16 -27.97
C ASN A 314 -12.35 41.76 -28.64
N ILE A 315 -11.26 41.02 -28.53
CA ILE A 315 -11.19 39.64 -29.00
C ILE A 315 -11.58 38.67 -27.88
N SER A 316 -12.11 37.55 -28.29
CA SER A 316 -12.24 36.34 -27.44
C SER A 316 -11.81 35.10 -28.22
N THR A 317 -11.24 34.14 -27.52
CA THR A 317 -10.90 32.86 -28.08
C THR A 317 -11.74 31.79 -27.41
N SER A 318 -12.11 30.76 -28.14
CA SER A 318 -12.79 29.57 -27.64
C SER A 318 -12.33 28.33 -28.41
N GLY A 319 -12.60 27.14 -27.84
CA GLY A 319 -12.07 25.89 -28.36
C GLY A 319 -10.75 25.53 -27.71
N SER A 320 -10.12 24.48 -28.24
CA SER A 320 -8.89 23.87 -27.73
C SER A 320 -7.75 23.99 -28.75
N VAL A 321 -6.56 24.30 -28.28
CA VAL A 321 -5.33 24.10 -29.05
C VAL A 321 -4.66 22.84 -28.50
N ILE A 322 -4.39 21.89 -29.37
CA ILE A 322 -3.75 20.63 -29.02
C ILE A 322 -2.37 20.60 -29.62
N GLN A 323 -1.37 20.35 -28.80
CA GLN A 323 0.00 20.10 -29.25
C GLN A 323 0.26 18.60 -29.34
N ASP A 324 1.20 18.21 -30.20
CA ASP A 324 1.85 16.89 -30.16
C ASP A 324 3.25 17.10 -29.56
N PRO A 325 3.51 16.70 -28.31
CA PRO A 325 4.78 16.91 -27.64
C PRO A 325 5.93 16.31 -28.43
N VAL A 326 7.14 16.85 -28.25
CA VAL A 326 8.33 16.38 -28.96
C VAL A 326 8.62 14.94 -28.60
N GLY A 327 8.31 14.02 -29.52
CA GLY A 327 8.52 12.58 -29.36
C GLY A 327 9.87 12.13 -29.89
N THR A 328 10.52 11.20 -29.20
CA THR A 328 11.73 10.52 -29.64
C THR A 328 11.50 9.01 -29.62
N ASN A 329 12.02 8.30 -30.62
CA ASN A 329 11.81 6.85 -30.80
C ASN A 329 10.35 6.42 -30.89
N THR A 330 9.47 7.33 -31.31
CA THR A 330 8.02 7.10 -31.39
C THR A 330 7.59 6.33 -32.61
N THR A 331 8.48 6.11 -33.61
CA THR A 331 8.18 5.43 -34.87
C THR A 331 9.05 4.22 -35.09
N GLY A 332 8.51 3.23 -35.81
CA GLY A 332 9.26 2.04 -36.17
C GLY A 332 8.45 1.08 -37.05
N THR A 333 8.95 -0.13 -37.21
CA THR A 333 8.33 -1.17 -38.07
C THR A 333 8.11 -2.44 -37.28
N LEU A 334 6.97 -3.09 -37.51
CA LEU A 334 6.63 -4.42 -37.02
C LEU A 334 6.69 -5.39 -38.22
N THR A 335 7.37 -6.51 -38.05
CA THR A 335 7.35 -7.60 -39.04
C THR A 335 6.94 -8.91 -38.37
N PHE A 336 6.19 -9.70 -39.14
CA PHE A 336 5.60 -10.94 -38.64
C PHE A 336 6.09 -12.12 -39.50
N ASN A 337 6.17 -13.30 -38.88
CA ASN A 337 6.43 -14.53 -39.62
C ASN A 337 5.13 -15.06 -40.27
N SER A 338 5.25 -16.19 -40.98
CA SER A 338 4.11 -16.82 -41.67
C SER A 338 3.03 -17.36 -40.74
N SER A 339 3.32 -17.53 -39.44
CA SER A 339 2.35 -17.92 -38.43
C SER A 339 1.71 -16.72 -37.71
N GLY A 340 2.06 -15.49 -38.09
CA GLY A 340 1.51 -14.26 -37.54
C GLY A 340 2.15 -13.81 -36.25
N SER A 341 3.25 -14.43 -35.83
CA SER A 341 3.99 -14.02 -34.63
C SER A 341 4.97 -12.88 -34.98
N LEU A 342 5.14 -11.94 -34.04
CA LEU A 342 6.06 -10.82 -34.14
C LEU A 342 7.52 -11.32 -34.26
N VAL A 343 8.28 -10.77 -35.20
CA VAL A 343 9.71 -11.05 -35.43
C VAL A 343 10.56 -9.81 -35.14
N ASN A 344 10.09 -8.65 -35.58
CA ASN A 344 10.74 -7.37 -35.32
C ASN A 344 9.71 -6.36 -34.77
N PRO A 345 10.03 -5.63 -33.72
CA PRO A 345 11.28 -5.68 -32.94
C PRO A 345 11.48 -7.02 -32.22
N ALA A 346 12.74 -7.45 -32.08
CA ALA A 346 13.10 -8.69 -31.39
C ALA A 346 13.13 -8.54 -29.84
N GLY A 347 12.89 -7.35 -29.36
CA GLY A 347 12.83 -6.96 -27.94
C GLY A 347 11.86 -5.82 -27.75
N ASP A 348 11.68 -5.41 -26.51
CA ASP A 348 10.85 -4.26 -26.18
C ASP A 348 11.38 -2.98 -26.79
N VAL A 349 10.48 -2.07 -27.14
CA VAL A 349 10.84 -0.77 -27.72
C VAL A 349 11.11 0.19 -26.56
N SER A 350 12.39 0.46 -26.32
CA SER A 350 12.85 1.35 -25.26
C SER A 350 13.20 2.74 -25.75
N GLY A 351 13.31 3.70 -24.81
CA GLY A 351 13.71 5.07 -25.10
C GLY A 351 12.65 5.89 -25.83
N ILE A 352 11.39 5.48 -25.80
CA ILE A 352 10.26 6.31 -26.21
C ILE A 352 10.18 7.47 -25.24
N SER A 353 10.32 8.70 -25.72
CA SER A 353 10.20 9.85 -24.83
C SER A 353 9.30 10.93 -25.43
N PHE A 354 8.63 11.66 -24.53
CA PHE A 354 7.84 12.84 -24.83
C PHE A 354 8.28 13.98 -23.91
N ALA A 355 8.61 15.11 -24.51
CA ALA A 355 9.12 16.29 -23.84
C ALA A 355 8.30 17.52 -24.19
N GLY A 356 8.36 18.55 -23.35
CA GLY A 356 7.63 19.80 -23.58
C GLY A 356 6.14 19.68 -23.31
N LEU A 357 5.76 18.93 -22.28
CA LEU A 357 4.38 18.84 -21.82
C LEU A 357 3.90 20.22 -21.31
N SER A 358 2.63 20.56 -21.59
CA SER A 358 2.05 21.88 -21.29
C SER A 358 1.99 22.23 -19.80
N ASP A 359 1.99 21.22 -18.93
CA ASP A 359 1.93 21.35 -17.47
C ASP A 359 3.31 21.53 -16.81
N GLY A 360 4.39 21.49 -17.61
CA GLY A 360 5.76 21.60 -17.12
C GLY A 360 6.32 20.34 -16.49
N ALA A 361 5.65 19.19 -16.67
CA ALA A 361 6.13 17.91 -16.17
C ALA A 361 7.49 17.54 -16.78
N ALA A 362 8.25 16.70 -16.09
CA ALA A 362 9.50 16.19 -16.62
C ALA A 362 9.26 15.33 -17.87
N THR A 363 10.28 15.29 -18.76
CA THR A 363 10.24 14.41 -19.94
C THR A 363 9.85 12.99 -19.56
N MET A 364 8.80 12.47 -20.16
CA MET A 364 8.39 11.09 -19.99
C MET A 364 9.34 10.19 -20.78
N ASN A 365 9.83 9.14 -20.14
CA ASN A 365 10.68 8.13 -20.78
C ASN A 365 10.06 6.76 -20.57
N MET A 366 9.67 6.10 -21.64
CA MET A 366 8.89 4.88 -21.59
C MET A 366 9.51 3.74 -22.41
N THR A 367 9.17 2.54 -22.01
CA THR A 367 9.40 1.30 -22.75
C THR A 367 8.07 0.68 -23.12
N TRP A 368 7.87 0.36 -24.38
CA TRP A 368 6.74 -0.43 -24.82
C TRP A 368 7.08 -1.91 -24.79
N ASP A 369 6.47 -2.64 -23.86
CA ASP A 369 6.58 -4.09 -23.75
C ASP A 369 5.75 -4.75 -24.86
N VAL A 370 6.43 -5.12 -25.95
CA VAL A 370 5.82 -5.79 -27.09
C VAL A 370 5.88 -7.31 -27.00
N LEU A 371 6.76 -7.85 -26.13
CA LEU A 371 6.96 -9.30 -26.00
C LEU A 371 6.12 -9.91 -24.89
N GLY A 372 5.76 -9.15 -23.87
CA GLY A 372 5.08 -9.65 -22.67
C GLY A 372 5.95 -10.54 -21.80
N SER A 373 5.48 -10.83 -20.60
CA SER A 373 6.21 -11.64 -19.60
C SER A 373 6.52 -13.07 -20.06
N ALA A 374 5.75 -13.61 -20.99
CA ALA A 374 5.96 -14.96 -21.55
C ALA A 374 6.90 -14.98 -22.78
N GLY A 375 7.35 -13.82 -23.26
CA GLY A 375 8.20 -13.71 -24.45
C GLY A 375 7.52 -14.18 -25.77
N THR A 376 6.19 -14.30 -25.77
CA THR A 376 5.42 -14.83 -26.92
C THR A 376 4.89 -13.74 -27.85
N GLY A 377 5.10 -12.46 -27.49
CA GLY A 377 4.62 -11.30 -28.23
C GLY A 377 3.18 -10.92 -27.87
N ASN A 378 3.03 -9.68 -27.40
CA ASN A 378 1.71 -9.06 -27.16
C ASN A 378 1.04 -8.62 -28.46
N ILE A 379 1.78 -8.60 -29.59
CA ILE A 379 1.29 -8.16 -30.88
C ILE A 379 1.31 -9.35 -31.84
N SER A 380 0.19 -9.60 -32.49
CA SER A 380 0.01 -10.68 -33.46
C SER A 380 -0.61 -10.15 -34.74
N GLN A 381 -0.41 -10.88 -35.84
CA GLN A 381 -1.07 -10.64 -37.10
C GLN A 381 -1.84 -11.89 -37.53
N THR A 382 -3.17 -11.83 -37.48
CA THR A 382 -4.02 -12.94 -37.91
C THR A 382 -5.09 -12.46 -38.90
N ALA A 383 -5.84 -13.38 -39.54
CA ALA A 383 -6.95 -13.04 -40.41
C ALA A 383 -8.23 -12.64 -39.68
N ALA A 384 -8.08 -12.03 -38.46
CA ALA A 384 -9.17 -11.44 -37.71
C ALA A 384 -9.06 -9.92 -37.75
N ALA A 385 -10.19 -9.23 -37.56
CA ALA A 385 -10.21 -7.76 -37.54
C ALA A 385 -9.21 -7.17 -36.53
N ASN A 386 -8.71 -5.97 -36.83
CA ASN A 386 -7.84 -5.22 -35.93
C ASN A 386 -8.54 -5.08 -34.56
N SER A 387 -7.82 -5.40 -33.50
CA SER A 387 -8.35 -5.28 -32.14
C SER A 387 -7.24 -4.99 -31.14
N THR A 388 -7.55 -4.07 -30.20
CA THR A 388 -6.68 -3.77 -29.05
C THR A 388 -7.38 -4.23 -27.79
N SER A 389 -6.66 -4.93 -26.92
CA SER A 389 -7.15 -5.35 -25.62
C SER A 389 -6.07 -5.25 -24.56
N SER A 390 -6.48 -5.29 -23.30
CA SER A 390 -5.60 -5.32 -22.12
C SER A 390 -4.50 -4.23 -22.14
N PRO A 391 -4.82 -2.95 -22.41
CA PRO A 391 -3.83 -1.91 -22.20
C PRO A 391 -3.44 -1.87 -20.72
N SER A 392 -2.14 -1.82 -20.45
CA SER A 392 -1.56 -1.85 -19.11
C SER A 392 -0.36 -0.91 -19.04
N GLN A 393 -0.13 -0.32 -17.90
CA GLN A 393 1.00 0.56 -17.64
C GLN A 393 1.28 0.61 -16.13
N ASN A 394 2.45 1.13 -15.72
CA ASN A 394 2.91 1.12 -14.32
C ASN A 394 2.90 2.48 -13.62
N GLY A 395 2.45 3.55 -14.29
CA GLY A 395 2.31 4.87 -13.67
C GLY A 395 0.98 5.02 -12.92
N TYR A 396 0.87 6.06 -12.12
CA TYR A 396 -0.36 6.39 -11.40
C TYR A 396 -0.38 7.85 -10.94
N ALA A 397 -1.58 8.39 -10.78
CA ALA A 397 -1.81 9.68 -10.16
C ALA A 397 -1.53 9.63 -8.64
N SER A 398 -1.44 10.77 -8.00
CA SER A 398 -1.39 10.85 -6.53
C SER A 398 -2.60 10.16 -5.90
N GLY A 399 -2.40 9.57 -4.72
CA GLY A 399 -3.46 8.87 -4.00
C GLY A 399 -3.51 9.28 -2.53
N GLU A 400 -4.70 9.51 -1.99
CA GLU A 400 -4.91 9.73 -0.57
C GLU A 400 -4.97 8.38 0.15
N TYR A 401 -4.40 8.32 1.36
CA TYR A 401 -4.52 7.13 2.21
C TYR A 401 -5.98 6.79 2.48
N GLN A 402 -6.36 5.52 2.34
CA GLN A 402 -7.72 5.03 2.62
C GLN A 402 -7.76 4.05 3.80
N SER A 403 -6.95 3.02 3.77
CA SER A 403 -6.96 1.94 4.75
C SER A 403 -5.63 1.21 4.79
N PHE A 404 -5.46 0.32 5.77
CA PHE A 404 -4.36 -0.63 5.78
C PHE A 404 -4.84 -2.03 6.15
N THR A 405 -4.01 -3.01 5.86
CA THR A 405 -4.21 -4.42 6.21
C THR A 405 -2.94 -5.03 6.77
N ILE A 406 -3.09 -6.01 7.66
CA ILE A 406 -1.98 -6.79 8.22
C ILE A 406 -2.03 -8.18 7.57
N GLY A 407 -0.97 -8.52 6.86
CA GLY A 407 -0.81 -9.82 6.19
C GLY A 407 -0.35 -10.92 7.14
N SER A 408 -0.44 -12.17 6.70
CA SER A 408 -0.08 -13.35 7.50
C SER A 408 1.39 -13.44 7.89
N ASN A 409 2.28 -12.80 7.15
CA ASN A 409 3.69 -12.65 7.48
C ASN A 409 4.01 -11.40 8.33
N GLY A 410 2.98 -10.66 8.78
CA GLY A 410 3.13 -9.43 9.53
C GLY A 410 3.32 -8.18 8.69
N THR A 411 3.33 -8.27 7.35
CA THR A 411 3.45 -7.09 6.48
C THR A 411 2.23 -6.19 6.64
N VAL A 412 2.48 -4.94 6.92
CA VAL A 412 1.46 -3.89 7.00
C VAL A 412 1.46 -3.15 5.66
N SER A 413 0.35 -3.24 4.93
CA SER A 413 0.19 -2.64 3.60
C SER A 413 -0.90 -1.57 3.62
N ALA A 414 -0.53 -0.34 3.29
CA ALA A 414 -1.46 0.78 3.12
C ALA A 414 -2.06 0.77 1.71
N THR A 415 -3.35 1.05 1.60
CA THR A 415 -4.08 1.18 0.34
C THR A 415 -4.49 2.63 0.14
N TYR A 416 -4.38 3.12 -1.10
CA TYR A 416 -4.60 4.51 -1.48
C TYR A 416 -5.76 4.65 -2.47
N SER A 417 -6.30 5.86 -2.59
CA SER A 417 -7.45 6.18 -3.45
C SER A 417 -7.20 5.96 -4.95
N ASN A 418 -5.93 5.94 -5.36
CA ASN A 418 -5.50 5.62 -6.72
C ASN A 418 -5.43 4.10 -7.00
N GLY A 419 -5.88 3.26 -6.06
CA GLY A 419 -5.86 1.80 -6.17
C GLY A 419 -4.50 1.17 -5.92
N GLN A 420 -3.47 1.95 -5.58
CA GLN A 420 -2.15 1.44 -5.25
C GLN A 420 -2.10 0.97 -3.80
N SER A 421 -1.26 -0.05 -3.56
CA SER A 421 -0.94 -0.51 -2.22
C SER A 421 0.57 -0.44 -2.01
N GLN A 422 0.98 0.02 -0.83
CA GLN A 422 2.39 0.13 -0.47
C GLN A 422 2.64 -0.45 0.92
N ASN A 423 3.68 -1.26 1.04
CA ASN A 423 4.09 -1.75 2.36
C ASN A 423 4.69 -0.59 3.16
N VAL A 424 4.22 -0.42 4.38
CA VAL A 424 4.67 0.62 5.32
C VAL A 424 5.58 0.05 6.40
N GLY A 425 5.48 -1.26 6.66
CA GLY A 425 6.31 -1.96 7.61
C GLY A 425 5.93 -3.43 7.73
N GLN A 426 6.59 -4.12 8.66
CA GLN A 426 6.31 -5.51 9.01
C GLN A 426 6.42 -5.69 10.51
N ILE A 427 5.34 -6.11 11.14
CA ILE A 427 5.29 -6.38 12.58
C ILE A 427 6.28 -7.50 12.92
N ALA A 428 7.11 -7.26 13.93
CA ALA A 428 8.04 -8.25 14.44
C ALA A 428 7.39 -9.10 15.52
N LEU A 429 7.73 -10.37 15.54
CA LEU A 429 7.41 -11.29 16.61
C LEU A 429 8.67 -11.68 17.38
N ALA A 430 8.50 -11.98 18.66
CA ALA A 430 9.58 -12.45 19.51
C ALA A 430 9.24 -13.81 20.13
N THR A 431 10.24 -14.63 20.37
CA THR A 431 10.16 -15.81 21.22
C THR A 431 11.28 -15.80 22.23
N VAL A 432 11.05 -16.46 23.38
CA VAL A 432 12.04 -16.64 24.44
C VAL A 432 12.30 -18.13 24.64
N SER A 433 13.49 -18.48 25.18
CA SER A 433 13.85 -19.86 25.41
C SER A 433 13.03 -20.54 26.50
N ASN A 434 12.55 -19.76 27.48
CA ASN A 434 11.72 -20.24 28.58
C ASN A 434 10.61 -19.23 28.89
N GLU A 435 9.40 -19.51 28.39
CA GLU A 435 8.22 -18.62 28.59
C GLU A 435 7.84 -18.50 30.07
N GLN A 436 8.04 -19.55 30.88
CA GLN A 436 7.78 -19.51 32.33
C GLN A 436 8.71 -18.57 33.11
N GLY A 437 9.80 -18.16 32.50
CA GLY A 437 10.71 -17.17 33.07
C GLY A 437 10.36 -15.72 32.75
N LEU A 438 9.33 -15.47 31.98
CA LEU A 438 8.81 -14.12 31.73
C LEU A 438 8.19 -13.54 33.01
N SER A 439 8.38 -12.25 33.23
CA SER A 439 7.73 -11.50 34.32
C SER A 439 6.47 -10.84 33.77
N ASP A 440 5.33 -11.10 34.40
CA ASP A 440 4.07 -10.43 34.12
C ASP A 440 4.13 -9.00 34.71
N VAL A 441 3.90 -7.98 33.87
CA VAL A 441 3.90 -6.57 34.27
C VAL A 441 2.51 -5.95 34.27
N GLY A 442 1.47 -6.78 34.03
CA GLY A 442 0.07 -6.35 33.93
C GLY A 442 -0.35 -6.09 32.49
N SER A 443 -1.65 -5.85 32.26
CA SER A 443 -2.24 -5.56 30.94
C SER A 443 -1.93 -6.62 29.87
N THR A 444 -1.77 -7.90 30.26
CA THR A 444 -1.33 -9.01 29.38
C THR A 444 0.04 -8.78 28.73
N GLU A 445 0.89 -7.96 29.35
CA GLU A 445 2.25 -7.66 28.92
C GLU A 445 3.27 -8.38 29.81
N TYR A 446 4.37 -8.81 29.18
CA TYR A 446 5.44 -9.56 29.80
C TYR A 446 6.78 -8.89 29.55
N GLN A 447 7.71 -9.04 30.49
CA GLN A 447 9.09 -8.59 30.37
C GLN A 447 10.05 -9.78 30.42
N ALA A 448 11.05 -9.76 29.56
CA ALA A 448 12.10 -10.78 29.59
C ALA A 448 12.96 -10.63 30.85
N THR A 449 13.33 -11.76 31.45
CA THR A 449 14.19 -11.84 32.62
C THR A 449 15.43 -12.71 32.33
N ALA A 450 16.32 -12.79 33.28
CA ALA A 450 17.45 -13.73 33.21
C ALA A 450 17.00 -15.21 33.14
N ALA A 451 15.82 -15.52 33.66
CA ALA A 451 15.25 -16.87 33.66
C ALA A 451 14.55 -17.21 32.32
N SER A 452 14.00 -16.22 31.62
CA SER A 452 13.41 -16.43 30.28
C SER A 452 14.46 -16.55 29.17
N GLY A 453 15.66 -16.00 29.42
CA GLY A 453 16.67 -15.76 28.41
C GLY A 453 16.36 -14.53 27.55
N LEU A 454 17.25 -14.23 26.63
CA LEU A 454 17.07 -13.13 25.67
C LEU A 454 15.98 -13.49 24.66
N ALA A 455 15.15 -12.52 24.31
CA ALA A 455 14.18 -12.67 23.25
C ALA A 455 14.86 -12.74 21.88
N SER A 456 14.47 -13.70 21.07
CA SER A 456 14.82 -13.81 19.66
C SER A 456 13.73 -13.20 18.82
N VAL A 457 14.02 -12.12 18.12
CA VAL A 457 13.07 -11.39 17.28
C VAL A 457 13.19 -11.82 15.84
N GLY A 458 12.08 -11.93 15.15
CA GLY A 458 12.01 -12.32 13.75
C GLY A 458 10.69 -11.92 13.09
N VAL A 459 10.51 -12.35 11.86
CA VAL A 459 9.27 -12.12 11.12
C VAL A 459 8.31 -13.28 11.31
N ALA A 460 7.00 -13.01 11.29
CA ALA A 460 5.97 -14.03 11.41
C ALA A 460 6.10 -15.11 10.32
N GLY A 461 5.88 -16.38 10.71
CA GLY A 461 6.01 -17.54 9.83
C GLY A 461 7.44 -18.02 9.59
N SER A 462 8.45 -17.46 10.27
CA SER A 462 9.86 -17.88 10.15
C SER A 462 10.46 -18.26 11.51
N GLY A 463 11.51 -19.08 11.49
CA GLY A 463 12.27 -19.41 12.72
C GLY A 463 11.45 -20.09 13.82
N GLY A 464 10.33 -20.72 13.51
CA GLY A 464 9.42 -21.32 14.49
C GLY A 464 8.40 -20.35 15.08
N LEU A 465 8.39 -19.09 14.63
CA LEU A 465 7.36 -18.11 15.00
C LEU A 465 6.05 -18.42 14.27
N GLY A 466 4.94 -18.15 14.94
CA GLY A 466 3.59 -18.25 14.38
C GLY A 466 3.33 -17.27 13.23
N THR A 467 2.20 -17.44 12.56
CA THR A 467 1.71 -16.49 11.56
C THR A 467 0.76 -15.48 12.19
N LEU A 468 0.54 -14.35 11.52
CA LEU A 468 -0.45 -13.38 11.94
C LEU A 468 -1.77 -13.54 11.20
N GLN A 469 -2.85 -13.27 11.88
CA GLN A 469 -4.16 -13.10 11.29
C GLN A 469 -4.64 -11.67 11.57
N GLY A 470 -4.64 -10.84 10.54
CA GLY A 470 -5.14 -9.46 10.63
C GLY A 470 -6.66 -9.43 10.84
N SER A 471 -7.16 -8.33 11.34
CA SER A 471 -8.57 -8.11 11.65
C SER A 471 -9.17 -9.19 12.57
N SER A 472 -8.38 -9.69 13.51
CA SER A 472 -8.74 -10.80 14.40
C SER A 472 -8.08 -10.61 15.76
N LEU A 473 -8.68 -11.14 16.80
CA LEU A 473 -8.15 -11.15 18.16
C LEU A 473 -8.10 -12.57 18.71
N GLU A 474 -7.10 -12.82 19.56
CA GLU A 474 -6.96 -14.05 20.32
C GLU A 474 -7.81 -13.95 21.60
N ALA A 475 -8.74 -14.87 21.81
CA ALA A 475 -9.51 -14.94 23.05
C ALA A 475 -8.66 -15.51 24.20
N SER A 476 -9.09 -15.30 25.43
CA SER A 476 -8.55 -16.01 26.61
C SER A 476 -8.55 -17.53 26.39
N ASN A 477 -7.50 -18.22 26.84
CA ASN A 477 -7.45 -19.69 26.81
C ASN A 477 -8.09 -20.34 28.06
N VAL A 478 -8.73 -19.55 28.91
CA VAL A 478 -9.42 -20.04 30.12
C VAL A 478 -10.60 -20.93 29.75
N ASN A 479 -10.59 -22.16 30.26
CA ASN A 479 -11.72 -23.09 30.13
C ASN A 479 -12.68 -22.92 31.31
N ILE A 480 -13.80 -22.25 31.10
CA ILE A 480 -14.80 -21.93 32.12
C ILE A 480 -15.29 -23.19 32.87
N SER A 481 -15.53 -24.29 32.14
CA SER A 481 -16.04 -25.53 32.73
C SER A 481 -15.01 -26.21 33.63
N ALA A 482 -13.74 -26.17 33.26
CA ALA A 482 -12.63 -26.68 34.08
C ALA A 482 -12.46 -25.79 35.32
N GLU A 483 -12.39 -24.48 35.14
CA GLU A 483 -12.21 -23.55 36.28
C GLU A 483 -13.35 -23.64 37.30
N PHE A 484 -14.61 -23.77 36.88
CA PHE A 484 -15.71 -24.00 37.83
C PHE A 484 -15.59 -25.33 38.56
N SER A 485 -15.15 -26.40 37.90
CA SER A 485 -14.91 -27.69 38.53
C SER A 485 -13.80 -27.59 39.56
N ASP A 486 -12.69 -26.94 39.19
CA ASP A 486 -11.55 -26.74 40.11
C ASP A 486 -11.90 -25.82 41.28
N LEU A 487 -12.72 -24.77 41.03
CA LEU A 487 -13.25 -23.91 42.08
C LEU A 487 -14.01 -24.70 43.14
N ILE A 488 -14.92 -25.62 42.73
CA ILE A 488 -15.69 -26.44 43.66
C ILE A 488 -14.76 -27.39 44.46
N VAL A 489 -13.76 -27.98 43.80
CA VAL A 489 -12.78 -28.84 44.45
C VAL A 489 -11.96 -28.06 45.48
N ALA A 490 -11.41 -26.90 45.09
CA ALA A 490 -10.63 -26.05 45.99
C ALA A 490 -11.44 -25.51 47.17
N GLN A 491 -12.71 -25.11 46.96
CA GLN A 491 -13.61 -24.72 48.05
C GLN A 491 -13.84 -25.87 49.03
N ARG A 492 -14.06 -27.10 48.53
CA ARG A 492 -14.25 -28.27 49.39
C ARG A 492 -12.99 -28.63 50.18
N ALA A 493 -11.81 -28.50 49.53
CA ALA A 493 -10.53 -28.72 50.22
C ALA A 493 -10.31 -27.69 51.34
N PHE A 494 -10.58 -26.41 51.05
CA PHE A 494 -10.48 -25.32 52.04
C PHE A 494 -11.44 -25.54 53.22
N GLU A 495 -12.72 -25.92 52.96
CA GLU A 495 -13.68 -26.26 54.02
C GLU A 495 -13.22 -27.45 54.88
N ALA A 496 -12.67 -28.49 54.24
CA ALA A 496 -12.17 -29.69 54.95
C ALA A 496 -10.99 -29.34 55.85
N ASN A 497 -9.99 -28.57 55.35
CA ASN A 497 -8.84 -28.12 56.12
C ASN A 497 -9.28 -27.18 57.27
N SER A 498 -10.26 -26.29 57.04
CA SER A 498 -10.84 -25.42 58.08
C SER A 498 -11.50 -26.22 59.21
N LYS A 499 -12.28 -27.26 58.83
CA LYS A 499 -12.88 -28.18 59.86
C LYS A 499 -11.83 -28.95 60.62
N ALA A 500 -10.73 -29.37 59.99
CA ALA A 500 -9.63 -30.03 60.68
C ALA A 500 -9.00 -29.11 61.73
N VAL A 501 -8.76 -27.82 61.41
CA VAL A 501 -8.26 -26.83 62.38
C VAL A 501 -9.20 -26.70 63.56
N THR A 502 -10.51 -26.51 63.31
CA THR A 502 -11.51 -26.34 64.41
C THR A 502 -11.67 -27.60 65.25
N THR A 503 -11.48 -28.80 64.68
CA THR A 503 -11.54 -30.07 65.42
C THR A 503 -10.35 -30.27 66.38
N PHE A 504 -9.20 -29.68 65.99
CA PHE A 504 -8.02 -29.72 66.88
C PHE A 504 -8.04 -28.68 68.03
N ASP A 505 -8.90 -27.64 67.87
CA ASP A 505 -9.06 -26.58 68.90
C ASP A 505 -10.09 -26.93 70.03
N THR A 506 -10.86 -27.99 69.82
CA THR A 506 -11.82 -28.55 70.79
C THR A 506 -11.27 -29.74 71.51
#